data_d0f408235b66a573bbccd714a8a8c2da
#
_entry.id   d0f408235b66a573bbccd714a8a8c2da
#
_cell.length_a   1.000
_cell.length_b   1.000
_cell.length_c   1.000
_cell.angle_alpha   90.00
_cell.angle_beta   90.00
_cell.angle_gamma   90.00
#
_symmetry.space_group_name_H-M   'P 1'
#
loop_
_entity.id
_entity.type
_entity.pdbx_description
1 polymer ?
#
loop_
_entity_poly.entity_id
_entity_poly.type
_entity_poly.pdbx_seq_one_letter_code
_entity_poly.pdbx_strand_id
1 'polypeptide(L)'
;NPYKLHAELSETMMSNVLIVRDNARLAATVEKIDEYDERWKDVECVDTSDWTNPVPSFVNQLYNMIQLSKVIAKGALLRDEFRGAHYKPEFEINQPSDFKPESFLEYTKLKADGGLKQDSFKPDHLEYMQFYEESNEKWLKSSIATFNGKGPDINYEAVDTSLIQPRPRKYDWTRERNVKKDNYL
;
A
#
# COMPACT_ATOMS: atom_id res chain seq x y z
N ASN A 1 12.31 18.09 -21.85
CA ASN A 1 11.87 16.98 -22.69
C ASN A 1 10.90 16.09 -21.90
N PRO A 2 9.62 15.95 -22.31
CA PRO A 2 8.59 15.21 -21.56
C PRO A 2 8.89 13.72 -21.42
N TYR A 3 9.49 13.11 -22.42
CA TYR A 3 9.81 11.67 -22.40
C TYR A 3 10.89 11.33 -21.38
N LYS A 4 11.88 12.23 -21.20
CA LYS A 4 12.90 12.06 -20.19
C LYS A 4 12.29 12.18 -18.77
N LEU A 5 11.44 13.17 -18.54
CA LEU A 5 10.75 13.36 -17.29
C LEU A 5 9.85 12.15 -16.94
N HIS A 6 9.14 11.61 -17.94
CA HIS A 6 8.35 10.40 -17.78
C HIS A 6 9.20 9.18 -17.40
N ALA A 7 10.36 9.00 -18.04
CA ALA A 7 11.25 7.88 -17.72
C ALA A 7 11.77 7.97 -16.29
N GLU A 8 12.17 9.15 -15.83
CA GLU A 8 12.62 9.39 -14.46
C GLU A 8 11.49 9.13 -13.43
N LEU A 9 10.26 9.60 -13.69
CA LEU A 9 9.09 9.31 -12.86
C LEU A 9 8.82 7.82 -12.79
N SER A 10 8.85 7.13 -13.92
CA SER A 10 8.59 5.68 -13.99
C SER A 10 9.61 4.89 -13.18
N GLU A 11 10.90 5.19 -13.32
CA GLU A 11 11.97 4.54 -12.57
C GLU A 11 11.81 4.77 -11.05
N THR A 12 11.50 6.01 -10.65
CA THR A 12 11.26 6.35 -9.24
C THR A 12 10.09 5.58 -8.65
N MET A 13 8.97 5.51 -9.37
CA MET A 13 7.78 4.79 -8.93
C MET A 13 8.01 3.27 -8.86
N MET A 14 8.69 2.70 -9.86
CA MET A 14 9.02 1.27 -9.89
C MET A 14 9.96 0.87 -8.75
N SER A 15 10.98 1.67 -8.49
CA SER A 15 12.00 1.34 -7.50
C SER A 15 11.51 1.49 -6.06
N ASN A 16 10.66 2.49 -5.77
CA ASN A 16 10.35 2.89 -4.40
C ASN A 16 8.89 2.63 -3.97
N VAL A 17 7.97 2.46 -4.93
CA VAL A 17 6.53 2.42 -4.61
C VAL A 17 5.85 1.12 -5.04
N LEU A 18 6.41 0.40 -6.01
CA LEU A 18 5.72 -0.70 -6.69
C LEU A 18 5.43 -1.89 -5.77
N ILE A 19 6.46 -2.54 -5.19
CA ILE A 19 6.29 -3.78 -4.42
C ILE A 19 6.70 -3.60 -2.97
N VAL A 20 8.01 -3.54 -2.72
CA VAL A 20 8.54 -3.40 -1.36
C VAL A 20 8.65 -1.92 -1.01
N ARG A 21 7.98 -1.54 0.05
CA ARG A 21 7.87 -0.16 0.50
C ARG A 21 8.53 0.01 1.86
N ASP A 22 9.22 1.12 2.05
CA ASP A 22 9.67 1.59 3.35
C ASP A 22 9.45 3.10 3.47
N ASN A 23 9.31 3.58 4.69
CA ASN A 23 8.94 4.97 4.94
C ASN A 23 10.01 5.96 4.49
N ALA A 24 11.29 5.62 4.61
CA ALA A 24 12.37 6.52 4.20
C ALA A 24 12.39 6.74 2.68
N ARG A 25 12.30 5.66 1.90
CA ARG A 25 12.21 5.75 0.42
C ARG A 25 10.93 6.41 -0.03
N LEU A 26 9.79 6.13 0.61
CA LEU A 26 8.52 6.77 0.27
C LEU A 26 8.53 8.28 0.55
N ALA A 27 9.11 8.73 1.68
CA ALA A 27 9.24 10.15 1.99
C ALA A 27 10.10 10.88 0.94
N ALA A 28 11.28 10.34 0.62
CA ALA A 28 12.14 10.89 -0.42
C ALA A 28 11.45 10.89 -1.81
N THR A 29 10.61 9.89 -2.08
CA THR A 29 9.85 9.81 -3.33
C THR A 29 8.77 10.88 -3.41
N VAL A 30 8.07 11.19 -2.32
CA VAL A 30 7.07 12.28 -2.29
C VAL A 30 7.73 13.61 -2.65
N GLU A 31 8.89 13.93 -2.04
CA GLU A 31 9.66 15.14 -2.35
C GLU A 31 10.12 15.15 -3.83
N LYS A 32 10.57 14.00 -4.33
CA LYS A 32 11.02 13.86 -5.72
C LYS A 32 9.88 14.06 -6.74
N ILE A 33 8.67 13.60 -6.43
CA ILE A 33 7.51 13.82 -7.29
C ILE A 33 7.11 15.30 -7.31
N ASP A 34 7.26 16.02 -6.19
CA ASP A 34 7.04 17.46 -6.17
C ASP A 34 8.06 18.21 -7.05
N GLU A 35 9.32 17.76 -7.08
CA GLU A 35 10.32 18.26 -8.03
C GLU A 35 9.91 18.00 -9.49
N TYR A 36 9.35 16.82 -9.78
CA TYR A 36 8.86 16.51 -11.14
C TYR A 36 7.68 17.39 -11.55
N ASP A 37 6.79 17.73 -10.62
CA ASP A 37 5.66 18.63 -10.86
C ASP A 37 6.14 20.05 -11.21
N GLU A 38 7.15 20.57 -10.50
CA GLU A 38 7.76 21.86 -10.85
C GLU A 38 8.45 21.80 -12.22
N ARG A 39 9.22 20.76 -12.50
CA ARG A 39 9.90 20.57 -13.79
C ARG A 39 8.92 20.40 -14.97
N TRP A 40 7.72 19.89 -14.72
CA TRP A 40 6.70 19.77 -15.76
C TRP A 40 6.27 21.13 -16.31
N LYS A 41 6.30 22.20 -15.51
CA LYS A 41 5.93 23.56 -15.94
C LYS A 41 6.84 24.11 -17.05
N ASP A 42 8.08 23.63 -17.07
CA ASP A 42 9.12 24.03 -18.04
C ASP A 42 9.30 22.99 -19.17
N VAL A 43 8.31 22.11 -19.36
CA VAL A 43 8.38 21.10 -20.42
C VAL A 43 8.11 21.71 -21.78
N GLU A 44 9.05 21.55 -22.69
CA GLU A 44 8.92 21.95 -24.08
C GLU A 44 8.44 20.79 -24.95
N CYS A 45 7.52 21.10 -25.87
CA CYS A 45 7.10 20.15 -26.91
C CYS A 45 8.22 20.04 -27.96
N VAL A 46 8.77 18.85 -28.10
CA VAL A 46 9.87 18.56 -29.05
C VAL A 46 9.39 18.67 -30.52
N ASP A 47 8.13 18.32 -30.74
CA ASP A 47 7.44 18.42 -32.02
C ASP A 47 6.43 19.58 -31.98
N THR A 48 6.56 20.51 -32.91
CA THR A 48 5.70 21.70 -33.04
C THR A 48 4.83 21.65 -34.32
N SER A 49 4.72 20.47 -34.94
CA SER A 49 3.89 20.31 -36.14
C SER A 49 2.39 20.46 -35.79
N ASP A 50 1.63 21.03 -36.76
CA ASP A 50 0.18 21.27 -36.59
C ASP A 50 -0.67 20.01 -36.82
N TRP A 51 -0.11 19.00 -37.49
CA TRP A 51 -0.84 17.80 -37.88
C TRP A 51 -0.26 16.54 -37.23
N THR A 52 -1.16 15.70 -36.72
CA THR A 52 -0.83 14.38 -36.16
C THR A 52 0.23 14.44 -35.02
N ASN A 53 0.30 15.55 -34.30
CA ASN A 53 1.25 15.74 -33.21
C ASN A 53 0.74 15.14 -31.89
N PRO A 54 1.28 14.02 -31.38
CA PRO A 54 0.86 13.41 -30.12
C PRO A 54 1.49 14.07 -28.88
N VAL A 55 2.51 14.92 -29.05
CA VAL A 55 3.32 15.45 -27.94
C VAL A 55 2.50 16.29 -26.97
N PRO A 56 1.63 17.23 -27.38
CA PRO A 56 0.81 18.01 -26.46
C PRO A 56 -0.13 17.14 -25.61
N SER A 57 -0.72 16.11 -26.24
CA SER A 57 -1.56 15.15 -25.54
C SER A 57 -0.76 14.35 -24.49
N PHE A 58 0.45 13.92 -24.83
CA PHE A 58 1.34 13.23 -23.91
C PHE A 58 1.79 14.12 -22.76
N VAL A 59 2.09 15.40 -22.99
CA VAL A 59 2.45 16.35 -21.93
C VAL A 59 1.33 16.51 -20.92
N ASN A 60 0.06 16.58 -21.37
CA ASN A 60 -1.10 16.61 -20.47
C ASN A 60 -1.27 15.27 -19.70
N GLN A 61 -1.06 14.15 -20.37
CA GLN A 61 -1.09 12.84 -19.69
C GLN A 61 0.02 12.71 -18.66
N LEU A 62 1.22 13.22 -18.94
CA LEU A 62 2.34 13.22 -17.98
C LEU A 62 2.00 14.02 -16.73
N TYR A 63 1.34 15.17 -16.87
CA TYR A 63 0.82 15.91 -15.71
C TYR A 63 -0.09 15.05 -14.84
N ASN A 64 -1.06 14.39 -15.46
CA ASN A 64 -1.98 13.51 -14.74
C ASN A 64 -1.24 12.35 -14.04
N MET A 65 -0.22 11.78 -14.69
CA MET A 65 0.63 10.74 -14.10
C MET A 65 1.38 11.25 -12.87
N ILE A 66 1.92 12.47 -12.90
CA ILE A 66 2.58 13.10 -11.76
C ILE A 66 1.58 13.28 -10.60
N GLN A 67 0.39 13.82 -10.86
CA GLN A 67 -0.62 14.03 -9.83
C GLN A 67 -1.09 12.70 -9.20
N LEU A 68 -1.32 11.68 -10.01
CA LEU A 68 -1.65 10.33 -9.51
C LEU A 68 -0.51 9.71 -8.70
N SER A 69 0.73 9.93 -9.12
CA SER A 69 1.92 9.46 -8.39
C SER A 69 2.03 10.11 -7.00
N LYS A 70 1.68 11.41 -6.85
CA LYS A 70 1.59 12.07 -5.54
C LYS A 70 0.58 11.37 -4.62
N VAL A 71 -0.60 11.06 -5.14
CA VAL A 71 -1.66 10.37 -4.37
C VAL A 71 -1.19 8.99 -3.92
N ILE A 72 -0.60 8.22 -4.84
CA ILE A 72 -0.15 6.85 -4.57
C ILE A 72 1.00 6.84 -3.56
N ALA A 73 2.02 7.66 -3.77
CA ALA A 73 3.21 7.71 -2.90
C ALA A 73 2.86 8.23 -1.50
N LYS A 74 2.10 9.33 -1.39
CA LYS A 74 1.67 9.89 -0.12
C LYS A 74 0.72 8.96 0.62
N GLY A 75 -0.23 8.33 -0.09
CA GLY A 75 -1.13 7.34 0.49
C GLY A 75 -0.38 6.12 1.03
N ALA A 76 0.63 5.65 0.29
CA ALA A 76 1.49 4.57 0.74
C ALA A 76 2.37 4.97 1.94
N LEU A 77 2.91 6.19 1.97
CA LEU A 77 3.72 6.70 3.08
C LEU A 77 2.93 6.75 4.38
N LEU A 78 1.71 7.28 4.34
CA LEU A 78 0.88 7.49 5.52
C LEU A 78 0.22 6.23 6.07
N ARG A 79 0.24 5.13 5.30
CA ARG A 79 -0.42 3.88 5.66
C ARG A 79 0.60 2.88 6.21
N ASP A 80 0.75 2.84 7.53
CA ASP A 80 1.72 1.98 8.25
C ASP A 80 1.11 0.63 8.60
N GLU A 81 0.95 -0.22 7.58
CA GLU A 81 0.48 -1.60 7.72
C GLU A 81 1.08 -2.50 6.63
N PHE A 82 0.92 -3.81 6.83
CA PHE A 82 1.12 -4.82 5.80
C PHE A 82 -0.24 -5.45 5.45
N ARG A 83 -0.78 -5.12 4.25
CA ARG A 83 -2.08 -5.65 3.82
C ARG A 83 -2.17 -5.79 2.31
N GLY A 84 -2.37 -7.01 1.83
CA GLY A 84 -2.51 -7.31 0.41
C GLY A 84 -1.28 -6.88 -0.39
N ALA A 85 -1.47 -6.07 -1.42
CA ALA A 85 -0.38 -5.54 -2.23
C ALA A 85 0.40 -4.38 -1.56
N HIS A 86 -0.09 -3.84 -0.44
CA HIS A 86 0.62 -2.84 0.34
C HIS A 86 1.62 -3.53 1.25
N TYR A 87 2.85 -3.71 0.75
CA TYR A 87 3.91 -4.46 1.41
C TYR A 87 4.95 -3.54 2.04
N LYS A 88 4.81 -3.32 3.36
CA LYS A 88 5.82 -2.69 4.24
C LYS A 88 6.30 -3.74 5.24
N PRO A 89 7.45 -4.37 5.03
CA PRO A 89 7.94 -5.47 5.89
C PRO A 89 8.05 -5.12 7.37
N GLU A 90 8.36 -3.87 7.70
CA GLU A 90 8.48 -3.38 9.07
C GLU A 90 7.17 -3.42 9.87
N PHE A 91 6.02 -3.49 9.18
CA PHE A 91 4.69 -3.58 9.79
C PHE A 91 4.03 -4.95 9.64
N GLU A 92 4.81 -5.96 9.23
CA GLU A 92 4.31 -7.32 9.10
C GLU A 92 4.03 -7.94 10.46
N ILE A 93 2.81 -8.43 10.66
CA ILE A 93 2.42 -9.15 11.86
C ILE A 93 2.74 -10.64 11.67
N ASN A 94 3.69 -11.16 12.44
CA ASN A 94 4.13 -12.54 12.33
C ASN A 94 3.02 -13.51 12.76
N GLN A 95 2.48 -14.25 11.79
CA GLN A 95 1.50 -15.29 12.06
C GLN A 95 2.20 -16.57 12.54
N PRO A 96 1.79 -17.16 13.69
CA PRO A 96 2.30 -18.46 14.12
C PRO A 96 2.05 -19.53 13.08
N SER A 97 3.03 -20.41 12.83
CA SER A 97 2.99 -21.40 11.74
C SER A 97 1.85 -22.40 11.86
N ASP A 98 1.42 -22.70 13.07
CA ASP A 98 0.32 -23.62 13.42
C ASP A 98 -1.02 -22.90 13.64
N PHE A 99 -1.06 -21.56 13.46
CA PHE A 99 -2.29 -20.80 13.61
C PHE A 99 -3.36 -21.22 12.58
N LYS A 100 -4.59 -21.32 13.06
CA LYS A 100 -5.76 -21.62 12.21
C LYS A 100 -6.67 -20.38 12.16
N PRO A 101 -7.09 -19.94 10.96
CA PRO A 101 -7.97 -18.78 10.81
C PRO A 101 -9.29 -18.87 11.61
N GLU A 102 -9.78 -20.09 11.83
CA GLU A 102 -10.99 -20.39 12.61
C GLU A 102 -10.83 -19.98 14.08
N SER A 103 -9.61 -20.04 14.64
CA SER A 103 -9.32 -19.64 16.01
C SER A 103 -9.62 -18.15 16.25
N PHE A 104 -9.53 -17.32 15.21
CA PHE A 104 -9.89 -15.91 15.32
C PHE A 104 -11.41 -15.70 15.51
N LEU A 105 -12.23 -16.53 14.90
CA LEU A 105 -13.69 -16.48 15.08
C LEU A 105 -14.09 -16.91 16.51
N GLU A 106 -13.39 -17.89 17.06
CA GLU A 106 -13.58 -18.29 18.46
C GLU A 106 -13.12 -17.19 19.43
N TYR A 107 -11.96 -16.60 19.17
CA TYR A 107 -11.44 -15.45 19.93
C TYR A 107 -12.45 -14.29 19.97
N THR A 108 -12.99 -13.89 18.82
CA THR A 108 -13.95 -12.78 18.77
C THR A 108 -15.26 -13.09 19.51
N LYS A 109 -15.74 -14.35 19.47
CA LYS A 109 -16.91 -14.78 20.23
C LYS A 109 -16.64 -14.75 21.75
N LEU A 110 -15.53 -15.36 22.19
CA LEU A 110 -15.17 -15.38 23.61
C LEU A 110 -14.96 -13.97 24.15
N LYS A 111 -14.40 -13.07 23.36
CA LYS A 111 -14.23 -11.66 23.72
C LYS A 111 -15.58 -10.96 23.88
N ALA A 112 -16.52 -11.16 22.95
CA ALA A 112 -17.85 -10.57 22.98
C ALA A 112 -18.69 -11.08 24.17
N ASP A 113 -18.55 -12.36 24.51
CA ASP A 113 -19.28 -13.00 25.61
C ASP A 113 -18.61 -12.75 26.99
N GLY A 114 -17.47 -12.03 27.03
CA GLY A 114 -16.70 -11.81 28.27
C GLY A 114 -16.03 -13.07 28.82
N GLY A 115 -15.97 -14.14 28.05
CA GLY A 115 -15.40 -15.43 28.42
C GLY A 115 -13.92 -15.60 28.05
N LEU A 116 -13.29 -14.62 27.42
CA LEU A 116 -11.88 -14.70 27.03
C LEU A 116 -10.97 -14.70 28.25
N LYS A 117 -10.19 -15.76 28.42
CA LYS A 117 -9.17 -15.89 29.46
C LYS A 117 -7.78 -15.97 28.84
N GLN A 118 -6.76 -15.68 29.63
CA GLN A 118 -5.37 -15.68 29.18
C GLN A 118 -4.87 -17.07 28.74
N ASP A 119 -5.49 -18.13 29.23
CA ASP A 119 -5.23 -19.54 28.91
C ASP A 119 -6.15 -20.12 27.84
N SER A 120 -7.06 -19.31 27.25
CA SER A 120 -7.98 -19.76 26.20
C SER A 120 -7.26 -20.17 24.92
N PHE A 121 -6.11 -19.57 24.66
CA PHE A 121 -5.27 -19.84 23.47
C PHE A 121 -3.81 -19.92 23.86
N LYS A 122 -2.96 -20.42 22.96
CA LYS A 122 -1.51 -20.30 23.11
C LYS A 122 -1.12 -18.83 23.16
N PRO A 123 -0.10 -18.45 23.97
CA PRO A 123 0.28 -17.04 24.14
C PRO A 123 0.62 -16.31 22.84
N ASP A 124 1.36 -16.97 21.94
CA ASP A 124 1.73 -16.44 20.62
C ASP A 124 0.53 -16.29 19.67
N HIS A 125 -0.46 -17.20 19.76
CA HIS A 125 -1.72 -17.08 19.02
C HIS A 125 -2.57 -15.92 19.53
N LEU A 126 -2.63 -15.75 20.86
CA LEU A 126 -3.40 -14.67 21.47
C LEU A 126 -2.80 -13.31 21.11
N GLU A 127 -1.48 -13.17 21.23
CA GLU A 127 -0.75 -11.97 20.84
C GLU A 127 -0.98 -11.63 19.35
N TYR A 128 -0.84 -12.61 18.47
CA TYR A 128 -1.12 -12.42 17.04
C TYR A 128 -2.55 -11.93 16.78
N MET A 129 -3.56 -12.53 17.44
CA MET A 129 -4.96 -12.15 17.25
C MET A 129 -5.25 -10.74 17.76
N GLN A 130 -4.63 -10.33 18.87
CA GLN A 130 -4.73 -8.97 19.41
C GLN A 130 -4.12 -7.96 18.46
N PHE A 131 -2.90 -8.18 17.95
CA PHE A 131 -2.28 -7.30 16.96
C PHE A 131 -3.07 -7.23 15.66
N TYR A 132 -3.64 -8.34 15.20
CA TYR A 132 -4.48 -8.36 14.03
C TYR A 132 -5.76 -7.52 14.22
N GLU A 133 -6.39 -7.60 15.37
CA GLU A 133 -7.56 -6.79 15.72
C GLU A 133 -7.21 -5.30 15.79
N GLU A 134 -6.16 -4.92 16.48
CA GLU A 134 -5.66 -3.54 16.58
C GLU A 134 -5.32 -2.97 15.19
N SER A 135 -4.67 -3.77 14.35
CA SER A 135 -4.39 -3.39 12.95
C SER A 135 -5.67 -3.16 12.16
N ASN A 136 -6.72 -3.96 12.37
CA ASN A 136 -8.01 -3.76 11.72
C ASN A 136 -8.72 -2.49 12.22
N GLU A 137 -8.74 -2.23 13.52
CA GLU A 137 -9.32 -1.01 14.08
C GLU A 137 -8.67 0.25 13.47
N LYS A 138 -7.36 0.22 13.29
CA LYS A 138 -6.61 1.34 12.73
C LYS A 138 -6.74 1.44 11.21
N TRP A 139 -6.59 0.32 10.48
CA TRP A 139 -6.30 0.31 9.06
C TRP A 139 -7.36 -0.36 8.17
N LEU A 140 -8.40 -1.02 8.72
CA LEU A 140 -9.48 -1.56 7.89
C LEU A 140 -10.40 -0.43 7.42
N LYS A 141 -9.82 0.46 6.61
CA LYS A 141 -10.42 1.70 6.10
C LYS A 141 -10.00 1.92 4.67
N SER A 142 -10.87 2.51 3.88
CA SER A 142 -10.53 3.02 2.54
C SER A 142 -9.76 4.33 2.67
N SER A 143 -8.69 4.49 1.89
CA SER A 143 -7.97 5.77 1.79
C SER A 143 -8.67 6.65 0.76
N ILE A 144 -9.05 7.85 1.16
CA ILE A 144 -9.70 8.85 0.32
C ILE A 144 -8.73 10.00 0.12
N ALA A 145 -8.38 10.28 -1.13
CA ALA A 145 -7.53 11.42 -1.48
C ALA A 145 -8.39 12.59 -1.96
N THR A 146 -8.18 13.74 -1.37
CA THR A 146 -8.85 14.99 -1.77
C THR A 146 -7.80 16.04 -2.14
N PHE A 147 -7.97 16.70 -3.28
CA PHE A 147 -7.06 17.76 -3.69
C PHE A 147 -7.35 19.06 -2.92
N ASN A 148 -6.34 19.62 -2.26
CA ASN A 148 -6.45 20.83 -1.44
C ASN A 148 -5.91 22.12 -2.11
N GLY A 149 -5.60 22.06 -3.42
CA GLY A 149 -4.99 23.16 -4.17
C GLY A 149 -3.46 23.11 -4.23
N LYS A 150 -2.80 22.28 -3.41
CA LYS A 150 -1.34 22.09 -3.38
C LYS A 150 -0.91 20.64 -3.58
N GLY A 151 -1.79 19.71 -3.23
CA GLY A 151 -1.51 18.29 -3.32
C GLY A 151 -2.63 17.45 -2.69
N PRO A 152 -2.46 16.13 -2.57
CA PRO A 152 -3.48 15.28 -1.98
C PRO A 152 -3.48 15.35 -0.45
N ASP A 153 -4.67 15.53 0.14
CA ASP A 153 -4.93 15.20 1.53
C ASP A 153 -5.52 13.79 1.60
N ILE A 154 -4.94 12.95 2.46
CA ILE A 154 -5.35 11.56 2.60
C ILE A 154 -6.19 11.43 3.88
N ASN A 155 -7.43 11.04 3.71
CA ASN A 155 -8.37 10.72 4.78
C ASN A 155 -8.74 9.24 4.75
N TYR A 156 -9.37 8.75 5.82
CA TYR A 156 -9.74 7.34 5.95
C TYR A 156 -11.22 7.21 6.26
N GLU A 157 -11.89 6.32 5.54
CA GLU A 157 -13.31 5.99 5.70
C GLU A 157 -13.46 4.52 6.10
N ALA A 158 -14.33 4.24 7.06
CA ALA A 158 -14.57 2.88 7.53
C ALA A 158 -15.15 2.00 6.42
N VAL A 159 -14.68 0.75 6.36
CA VAL A 159 -15.23 -0.26 5.45
C VAL A 159 -16.40 -0.95 6.13
N ASP A 160 -17.52 -1.12 5.42
CA ASP A 160 -18.64 -1.93 5.89
C ASP A 160 -18.27 -3.42 5.89
N THR A 161 -18.25 -4.00 7.06
CA THR A 161 -17.92 -5.42 7.29
C THR A 161 -19.13 -6.23 7.77
N SER A 162 -20.34 -5.70 7.65
CA SER A 162 -21.57 -6.34 8.13
C SER A 162 -21.86 -7.70 7.48
N LEU A 163 -21.51 -7.86 6.20
CA LEU A 163 -21.74 -9.10 5.45
C LEU A 163 -20.62 -10.13 5.66
N ILE A 164 -19.38 -9.68 5.75
CA ILE A 164 -18.21 -10.59 5.88
C ILE A 164 -17.29 -10.02 6.94
N GLN A 165 -17.17 -10.72 8.04
CA GLN A 165 -16.25 -10.35 9.11
C GLN A 165 -14.79 -10.57 8.68
N PRO A 166 -13.90 -9.58 8.91
CA PRO A 166 -12.48 -9.74 8.62
C PRO A 166 -11.86 -10.82 9.49
N ARG A 167 -11.08 -11.69 8.88
CA ARG A 167 -10.34 -12.76 9.56
C ARG A 167 -8.96 -12.93 8.96
N PRO A 168 -7.95 -13.37 9.73
CA PRO A 168 -6.66 -13.72 9.20
C PRO A 168 -6.76 -14.76 8.09
N ARG A 169 -5.89 -14.64 7.08
CA ARG A 169 -5.77 -15.67 6.04
C ARG A 169 -4.51 -16.47 6.28
N LYS A 170 -4.60 -17.78 6.04
CA LYS A 170 -3.44 -18.64 5.95
C LYS A 170 -3.30 -19.05 4.49
N TYR A 171 -2.13 -18.82 3.93
CA TYR A 171 -1.80 -19.32 2.61
C TYR A 171 -1.19 -20.71 2.77
N ASP A 172 -1.73 -21.68 2.08
CA ASP A 172 -1.12 -23.01 2.02
C ASP A 172 -0.02 -23.02 0.96
N TRP A 173 1.20 -22.78 1.41
CA TRP A 173 2.40 -22.80 0.59
C TRP A 173 2.91 -24.23 0.34
N THR A 174 2.13 -25.28 0.63
CA THR A 174 2.58 -26.68 0.49
C THR A 174 3.05 -27.01 -0.92
N ARG A 175 2.49 -26.36 -1.95
CA ARG A 175 2.96 -26.50 -3.34
C ARG A 175 4.27 -25.72 -3.61
N GLU A 176 4.56 -24.69 -2.88
CA GLU A 176 5.71 -23.81 -3.09
C GLU A 176 6.92 -24.20 -2.22
N ARG A 177 6.72 -24.97 -1.15
CA ARG A 177 7.83 -25.49 -0.32
C ARG A 177 8.80 -26.36 -1.11
N ASN A 178 8.42 -26.83 -2.29
CA ASN A 178 9.29 -27.58 -3.21
C ASN A 178 10.07 -26.67 -4.19
N VAL A 179 9.77 -25.40 -4.26
CA VAL A 179 10.62 -24.42 -4.95
C VAL A 179 11.72 -24.03 -3.96
N LYS A 180 12.90 -24.60 -4.18
CA LYS A 180 14.08 -24.31 -3.35
C LYS A 180 14.25 -22.80 -3.25
N LYS A 181 14.41 -22.28 -2.03
CA LYS A 181 14.71 -20.88 -1.72
C LYS A 181 15.92 -20.30 -2.47
N ASP A 182 16.69 -21.16 -3.13
CA ASP A 182 17.96 -20.85 -3.78
C ASP A 182 17.82 -20.17 -5.16
N ASN A 183 16.57 -19.96 -5.67
CA ASN A 183 16.37 -19.38 -7.00
C ASN A 183 15.96 -17.88 -7.00
N TYR A 184 16.01 -17.19 -5.85
CA TYR A 184 15.61 -15.80 -5.74
C TYR A 184 16.63 -14.91 -4.98
N LEU A 185 17.92 -15.27 -5.06
CA LEU A 185 19.02 -14.40 -4.65
C LEU A 185 19.87 -14.03 -5.85
#